data_b87740e7c8b1b3d17f7b928dc552bf0f
#
_entry.id   b87740e7c8b1b3d17f7b928dc552bf0f
#
_cell.length_a   1.000
_cell.length_b   1.000
_cell.length_c   1.000
_cell.angle_alpha   90.00
_cell.angle_beta   90.00
_cell.angle_gamma   90.00
#
_symmetry.space_group_name_H-M   'P 1'
#
loop_
_entity.id
_entity.type
_entity.pdbx_description
1 polymer ?
#
loop_
_entity_poly.entity_id
_entity_poly.type
_entity_poly.pdbx_seq_one_letter_code
_entity_poly.pdbx_strand_id
1 'polypeptide(L)'
;MNQLQALLNDSLIRTKHVENAAIIDIMERQVCASTFGFNVRDQRLEGEDYFKEKYYKCVRADEHSICVQNADGGLIVVKTKAFILVATYRVGMYPSVCMEAVETLGRRNPNL
;
A
#
# COMPACT_ATOMS: atom_id res chain seq x y z
N MET A 1 -10.42 12.43 13.38
CA MET A 1 -9.84 11.29 12.61
C MET A 1 -10.91 10.75 11.68
N ASN A 2 -10.60 10.59 10.40
CA ASN A 2 -11.60 10.08 9.49
C ASN A 2 -11.67 8.54 9.55
N GLN A 3 -12.74 7.99 9.01
CA GLN A 3 -12.97 6.54 9.03
C GLN A 3 -11.88 5.76 8.29
N LEU A 4 -11.38 6.32 7.21
CA LEU A 4 -10.36 5.64 6.40
C LEU A 4 -9.03 5.55 7.16
N GLN A 5 -8.70 6.56 7.96
CA GLN A 5 -7.51 6.53 8.80
C GLN A 5 -7.62 5.43 9.86
N ALA A 6 -8.79 5.30 10.48
CA ALA A 6 -9.02 4.26 11.47
C ALA A 6 -8.96 2.86 10.85
N LEU A 7 -9.56 2.68 9.66
CA LEU A 7 -9.50 1.42 8.93
C LEU A 7 -8.08 1.03 8.59
N LEU A 8 -7.28 1.98 8.14
CA LEU A 8 -5.90 1.75 7.78
C LEU A 8 -5.10 1.27 8.97
N ASN A 9 -5.23 1.96 10.10
CA ASN A 9 -4.51 1.59 11.32
C ASN A 9 -4.95 0.23 11.84
N ASP A 10 -6.26 -0.03 11.91
CA ASP A 10 -6.78 -1.25 12.49
C ASP A 10 -6.59 -2.47 11.59
N SER A 11 -6.70 -2.29 10.28
CA SER A 11 -6.67 -3.42 9.34
C SER A 11 -5.27 -3.75 8.85
N LEU A 12 -4.39 -2.76 8.75
CA LEU A 12 -3.07 -2.95 8.16
C LEU A 12 -1.96 -2.88 9.19
N ILE A 13 -1.81 -1.75 9.86
CA ILE A 13 -0.69 -1.53 10.78
C ILE A 13 -0.73 -2.50 11.95
N ARG A 14 -1.91 -2.84 12.42
CA ARG A 14 -2.10 -3.75 13.53
C ARG A 14 -1.58 -5.16 13.27
N THR A 15 -1.46 -5.56 12.01
CA THR A 15 -0.91 -6.88 11.66
C THR A 15 0.56 -7.01 12.01
N LYS A 16 1.28 -5.88 12.15
CA LYS A 16 2.73 -5.81 12.36
C LYS A 16 3.54 -6.28 11.16
N HIS A 17 2.90 -6.50 10.01
CA HIS A 17 3.56 -6.87 8.76
C HIS A 17 3.36 -5.82 7.68
N VAL A 18 2.96 -4.61 8.07
CA VAL A 18 2.85 -3.45 7.20
C VAL A 18 3.67 -2.33 7.83
N GLU A 19 4.67 -1.84 7.13
CA GLU A 19 5.50 -0.74 7.62
C GLU A 19 4.79 0.59 7.47
N ASN A 20 4.32 0.86 6.25
CA ASN A 20 3.59 2.08 5.92
C ASN A 20 2.45 1.73 4.99
N ALA A 21 1.42 2.55 5.00
CA ALA A 21 0.28 2.36 4.12
C ALA A 21 -0.40 3.70 3.82
N ALA A 22 -1.13 3.73 2.71
CA ALA A 22 -1.92 4.89 2.31
C ALA A 22 -3.14 4.45 1.53
N ILE A 23 -4.17 5.27 1.58
CA ILE A 23 -5.38 5.12 0.78
C ILE A 23 -5.51 6.38 -0.08
N ILE A 24 -5.58 6.18 -1.39
CA ILE A 24 -5.63 7.27 -2.36
C ILE A 24 -6.97 7.23 -3.08
N ASP A 25 -7.66 8.38 -3.14
CA ASP A 25 -8.89 8.52 -3.91
C ASP A 25 -8.54 8.67 -5.40
N ILE A 26 -9.08 7.79 -6.23
CA ILE A 26 -8.78 7.78 -7.66
C ILE A 26 -9.34 9.03 -8.36
N MET A 27 -10.56 9.41 -8.03
CA MET A 27 -11.22 10.56 -8.67
C MET A 27 -10.56 11.88 -8.28
N GLU A 28 -10.33 12.05 -6.98
CA GLU A 28 -9.77 13.30 -6.45
C GLU A 28 -8.24 13.33 -6.58
N ARG A 29 -7.61 12.19 -6.80
CA ARG A 29 -6.15 12.04 -6.85
C ARG A 29 -5.48 12.55 -5.59
N GLN A 30 -6.14 12.30 -4.45
CA GLN A 30 -5.68 12.76 -3.14
C GLN A 30 -5.48 11.60 -2.20
N VAL A 31 -4.51 11.76 -1.33
CA VAL A 31 -4.31 10.82 -0.23
C VAL A 31 -5.39 11.08 0.82
N CYS A 32 -6.24 10.08 1.06
CA CYS A 32 -7.33 10.18 2.03
C CYS A 32 -6.90 9.76 3.43
N ALA A 33 -5.93 8.86 3.51
CA ALA A 33 -5.39 8.35 4.76
C ALA A 33 -3.99 7.85 4.52
N SER A 34 -3.12 7.97 5.50
CA SER A 34 -1.76 7.45 5.42
C SER A 34 -1.18 7.25 6.81
N THR A 35 -0.16 6.40 6.91
CA THR A 35 0.61 6.28 8.13
C THR A 35 1.46 7.53 8.33
N PHE A 36 1.80 7.80 9.59
CA PHE A 36 2.60 8.97 9.93
C PHE A 36 3.96 8.93 9.22
N GLY A 37 4.31 10.04 8.59
CA GLY A 37 5.58 10.16 7.88
C GLY A 37 5.61 9.55 6.49
N PHE A 38 4.55 8.86 6.07
CA PHE A 38 4.49 8.29 4.74
C PHE A 38 3.91 9.30 3.76
N ASN A 39 4.76 9.85 2.90
CA ASN A 39 4.36 10.82 1.91
C ASN A 39 4.33 10.18 0.51
N VAL A 40 3.12 9.80 0.10
CA VAL A 40 2.92 9.13 -1.18
C VAL A 40 3.24 10.06 -2.36
N ARG A 41 3.01 11.36 -2.20
CA ARG A 41 3.32 12.32 -3.24
C ARG A 41 4.81 12.40 -3.54
N ASP A 42 5.61 12.52 -2.48
CA ASP A 42 7.05 12.56 -2.62
C ASP A 42 7.57 11.24 -3.14
N GLN A 43 7.03 10.13 -2.68
CA GLN A 43 7.39 8.81 -3.18
C GLN A 43 6.95 8.60 -4.62
N ARG A 44 5.92 9.29 -5.06
CA ARG A 44 5.45 9.20 -6.43
C ARG A 44 6.37 9.93 -7.40
N LEU A 45 6.93 11.06 -6.96
CA LEU A 45 7.94 11.79 -7.73
C LEU A 45 9.29 11.10 -7.65
N GLU A 46 9.64 10.62 -6.46
CA GLU A 46 10.84 9.83 -6.22
C GLU A 46 10.66 8.39 -6.73
N GLY A 47 9.42 7.95 -6.86
CA GLY A 47 9.08 6.59 -7.24
C GLY A 47 9.61 6.17 -8.59
N GLU A 48 9.59 7.07 -9.58
CA GLU A 48 10.17 6.79 -10.88
C GLU A 48 11.68 6.65 -10.77
N ASP A 49 12.32 7.56 -10.04
CA ASP A 49 13.76 7.50 -9.79
C ASP A 49 14.12 6.35 -8.84
N TYR A 50 13.28 6.11 -7.85
CA TYR A 50 13.46 5.02 -6.91
C TYR A 50 13.37 3.67 -7.62
N PHE A 51 12.40 3.48 -8.49
CA PHE A 51 12.27 2.26 -9.27
C PHE A 51 13.40 2.10 -10.28
N LYS A 52 13.98 3.18 -10.76
CA LYS A 52 15.14 3.15 -11.65
C LYS A 52 16.44 2.84 -10.91
N GLU A 53 16.59 3.36 -9.69
CA GLU A 53 17.80 3.20 -8.88
C GLU A 53 17.80 1.91 -8.09
N LYS A 54 16.63 1.49 -7.59
CA LYS A 54 16.50 0.26 -6.83
C LYS A 54 15.77 -0.78 -7.66
N TYR A 55 16.43 -1.88 -7.92
CA TYR A 55 15.85 -2.94 -8.70
C TYR A 55 14.77 -3.65 -7.89
N TYR A 56 13.51 -3.51 -8.31
CA TYR A 56 12.40 -4.26 -7.76
C TYR A 56 12.09 -5.44 -8.64
N LYS A 57 11.89 -6.57 -8.01
CA LYS A 57 11.39 -7.75 -8.69
C LYS A 57 9.88 -7.79 -8.55
N CYS A 58 9.19 -7.90 -9.68
CA CYS A 58 7.75 -8.12 -9.66
C CYS A 58 7.48 -9.55 -9.20
N VAL A 59 6.80 -9.69 -8.06
CA VAL A 59 6.47 -10.99 -7.49
C VAL A 59 5.10 -11.44 -7.97
N ARG A 60 4.19 -10.49 -8.14
CA ARG A 60 2.82 -10.78 -8.57
C ARG A 60 2.25 -9.53 -9.22
N ALA A 61 1.55 -9.72 -10.34
CA ALA A 61 0.81 -8.64 -10.99
C ALA A 61 -0.46 -9.21 -11.61
N ASP A 62 -1.58 -8.55 -11.36
CA ASP A 62 -2.85 -8.85 -12.02
C ASP A 62 -3.61 -7.55 -12.25
N GLU A 63 -4.90 -7.64 -12.67
CA GLU A 63 -5.68 -6.47 -13.01
C GLU A 63 -5.89 -5.51 -11.85
N HIS A 64 -5.84 -6.02 -10.62
CA HIS A 64 -6.20 -5.25 -9.43
C HIS A 64 -5.05 -5.07 -8.46
N SER A 65 -3.97 -5.81 -8.60
CA SER A 65 -2.88 -5.74 -7.62
C SER A 65 -1.51 -5.93 -8.25
N ILE A 66 -0.54 -5.26 -7.65
CA ILE A 66 0.87 -5.39 -8.01
C ILE A 66 1.65 -5.56 -6.71
N CYS A 67 2.53 -6.55 -6.68
CA CYS A 67 3.45 -6.74 -5.58
C CYS A 67 4.87 -6.77 -6.13
N VAL A 68 5.71 -5.88 -5.63
CA VAL A 68 7.12 -5.81 -6.01
C VAL A 68 7.99 -5.87 -4.77
N GLN A 69 9.18 -6.41 -4.90
CA GLN A 69 10.09 -6.49 -3.76
C GLN A 69 11.55 -6.28 -4.17
N ASN A 70 12.35 -5.90 -3.20
CA ASN A 70 13.80 -5.80 -3.32
C ASN A 70 14.45 -6.29 -2.02
N ALA A 71 15.77 -6.07 -1.87
CA ALA A 71 16.50 -6.54 -0.70
C ALA A 71 16.02 -5.90 0.62
N ASP A 72 15.43 -4.71 0.56
CA ASP A 72 15.01 -3.96 1.75
C ASP A 72 13.56 -4.21 2.16
N GLY A 73 12.78 -4.86 1.31
CA GLY A 73 11.37 -5.12 1.57
C GLY A 73 10.56 -5.09 0.29
N GLY A 74 9.37 -4.51 0.35
CA GLY A 74 8.52 -4.46 -0.85
C GLY A 74 7.36 -3.50 -0.74
N LEU A 75 6.61 -3.46 -1.83
CA LEU A 75 5.48 -2.56 -2.02
C LEU A 75 4.33 -3.37 -2.60
N ILE A 76 3.14 -3.17 -2.05
CA ILE A 76 1.90 -3.79 -2.53
C ILE A 76 0.94 -2.67 -2.89
N VAL A 77 0.36 -2.74 -4.09
CA VAL A 77 -0.64 -1.79 -4.56
C VAL A 77 -1.87 -2.57 -4.98
N VAL A 78 -3.01 -2.22 -4.42
CA VAL A 78 -4.30 -2.83 -4.76
C VAL A 78 -5.26 -1.75 -5.18
N LYS A 79 -5.89 -1.93 -6.34
CA LYS A 79 -6.88 -1.01 -6.87
C LYS A 79 -8.27 -1.53 -6.57
N THR A 80 -9.12 -0.67 -6.00
CA THR A 80 -10.54 -0.93 -5.81
C THR A 80 -11.35 -0.07 -6.78
N LYS A 81 -12.67 -0.03 -6.63
CA LYS A 81 -13.53 0.81 -7.47
C LYS A 81 -13.20 2.30 -7.39
N ALA A 82 -12.93 2.79 -6.19
CA ALA A 82 -12.78 4.22 -5.94
C ALA A 82 -11.42 4.59 -5.38
N PHE A 83 -10.63 3.63 -4.94
CA PHE A 83 -9.40 3.90 -4.20
C PHE A 83 -8.25 3.03 -4.67
N ILE A 84 -7.05 3.51 -4.41
CA ILE A 84 -5.82 2.74 -4.52
C ILE A 84 -5.27 2.56 -3.12
N LEU A 85 -5.03 1.31 -2.73
CA LEU A 85 -4.45 0.95 -1.44
C LEU A 85 -2.98 0.66 -1.67
N VAL A 86 -2.12 1.35 -0.92
CA VAL A 86 -0.67 1.18 -1.03
C VAL A 86 -0.15 0.74 0.34
N ALA A 87 0.69 -0.28 0.36
CA ALA A 87 1.32 -0.74 1.59
C ALA A 87 2.76 -1.12 1.32
N THR A 88 3.63 -0.85 2.28
CA THR A 88 5.02 -1.26 2.23
C THR A 88 5.32 -2.21 3.37
N TYR A 89 6.29 -3.10 3.17
CA TYR A 89 6.79 -3.99 4.20
C TYR A 89 8.32 -4.03 4.15
N ARG A 90 8.93 -4.32 5.29
CA ARG A 90 10.39 -4.44 5.41
C ARG A 90 10.82 -5.88 5.46
N VAL A 91 12.11 -6.10 5.30
CA VAL A 91 12.73 -7.39 5.60
C VAL A 91 12.37 -7.81 7.03
N GLY A 92 11.96 -9.05 7.19
CA GLY A 92 11.48 -9.59 8.48
C GLY A 92 9.97 -9.59 8.62
N MET A 93 9.27 -8.82 7.81
CA MET A 93 7.82 -8.89 7.72
C MET A 93 7.44 -9.90 6.63
N TYR A 94 6.28 -10.55 6.81
CA TYR A 94 5.81 -11.54 5.85
C TYR A 94 5.00 -10.88 4.73
N PRO A 95 5.50 -10.90 3.49
CA PRO A 95 4.77 -10.30 2.37
C PRO A 95 3.37 -10.87 2.18
N SER A 96 3.19 -12.17 2.42
CA SER A 96 1.88 -12.80 2.30
C SER A 96 0.86 -12.25 3.29
N VAL A 97 1.29 -11.95 4.51
CA VAL A 97 0.40 -11.34 5.52
C VAL A 97 0.04 -9.92 5.12
N CYS A 98 1.03 -9.16 4.66
CA CYS A 98 0.80 -7.79 4.19
C CYS A 98 -0.19 -7.78 3.01
N MET A 99 0.04 -8.63 2.02
CA MET A 99 -0.84 -8.72 0.84
C MET A 99 -2.25 -9.13 1.22
N GLU A 100 -2.40 -10.14 2.06
CA GLU A 100 -3.71 -10.59 2.51
C GLU A 100 -4.46 -9.49 3.25
N ALA A 101 -3.76 -8.74 4.11
CA ALA A 101 -4.37 -7.64 4.86
C ALA A 101 -4.89 -6.56 3.91
N VAL A 102 -4.10 -6.18 2.91
CA VAL A 102 -4.50 -5.14 1.95
C VAL A 102 -5.67 -5.61 1.09
N GLU A 103 -5.61 -6.84 0.59
CA GLU A 103 -6.69 -7.41 -0.22
C GLU A 103 -7.98 -7.56 0.58
N THR A 104 -7.88 -7.99 1.84
CA THR A 104 -9.03 -8.13 2.73
C THR A 104 -9.67 -6.78 3.00
N LEU A 105 -8.86 -5.76 3.24
CA LEU A 105 -9.37 -4.40 3.45
C LEU A 105 -10.20 -3.94 2.25
N GLY A 106 -9.68 -4.14 1.04
CA GLY A 106 -10.37 -3.76 -0.19
C GLY A 106 -11.68 -4.53 -0.39
N ARG A 107 -11.70 -5.83 -0.09
CA ARG A 107 -12.89 -6.67 -0.30
C ARG A 107 -13.98 -6.43 0.73
N ARG A 108 -13.60 -6.22 1.99
CA ARG A 108 -14.58 -6.13 3.09
C ARG A 108 -15.21 -4.76 3.24
N ASN A 109 -14.71 -3.77 2.54
CA ASN A 109 -15.21 -2.41 2.64
C ASN A 109 -15.80 -1.98 1.31
N PRO A 110 -17.13 -2.13 1.13
CA PRO A 110 -17.77 -1.82 -0.15
C PRO A 110 -17.64 -0.37 -0.58
N ASN A 111 -17.29 0.51 0.35
CA ASN A 111 -17.06 1.91 0.04
C ASN A 111 -15.65 2.20 -0.48
N LEU A 112 -14.79 1.21 -0.48
CA LEU A 112 -13.42 1.33 -1.02
C LEU A 112 -13.31 0.84 -2.47
#